data_c49c848465475667c8af1dadc14790ff
#
_entry.id   c49c848465475667c8af1dadc14790ff
#
_cell.length_a   1.000
_cell.length_b   1.000
_cell.length_c   1.000
_cell.angle_alpha   90.00
_cell.angle_beta   90.00
_cell.angle_gamma   90.00
#
_symmetry.space_group_name_H-M   'P 1'
#
loop_
_entity.id
_entity.type
_entity.pdbx_description
1 polymer ?
#
loop_
_entity_poly.entity_id
_entity_poly.type
_entity_poly.pdbx_seq_one_letter_code
_entity_poly.pdbx_strand_id
1 'polypeptide(L)' 'MGRLTLSGLEITPLGDAAALVLGQWKLDGLSEPVGGNFTLVLRKIDGRWVIMHDHTSRLVE' A
#
# COMPACT_ATOMS: atom_id res chain seq x y z
N MET A 1 15.66 15.44 -2.65
CA MET A 1 14.66 14.80 -1.78
C MET A 1 13.57 14.18 -2.62
N GLY A 2 13.21 12.94 -2.33
CA GLY A 2 12.19 12.25 -3.11
C GLY A 2 10.76 12.64 -2.72
N ARG A 3 9.83 12.46 -3.63
CA ARG A 3 8.40 12.65 -3.38
C ARG A 3 7.68 11.33 -3.55
N LEU A 4 6.98 10.91 -2.51
CA LEU A 4 6.19 9.68 -2.55
C LEU A 4 4.75 10.02 -2.96
N THR A 5 4.25 9.30 -3.96
CA THR A 5 2.87 9.42 -4.42
C THR A 5 2.22 8.05 -4.35
N LEU A 6 1.03 7.99 -3.77
CA LEU A 6 0.22 6.78 -3.74
C LEU A 6 -0.98 6.97 -4.67
N SER A 7 -1.33 5.94 -5.41
CA SER A 7 -2.43 5.99 -6.38
C SER A 7 -3.06 4.62 -6.56
N GLY A 8 -4.18 4.58 -7.27
CA GLY A 8 -4.85 3.33 -7.60
C GLY A 8 -5.30 2.55 -6.38
N LEU A 9 -5.68 3.22 -5.30
CA LEU A 9 -6.09 2.55 -4.08
C LEU A 9 -7.41 1.81 -4.26
N GLU A 10 -7.39 0.52 -3.95
CA GLU A 10 -8.58 -0.32 -3.92
C GLU A 10 -8.69 -0.95 -2.55
N ILE A 11 -9.84 -0.76 -1.91
CA ILE A 11 -10.11 -1.32 -0.59
C ILE A 11 -11.23 -2.35 -0.71
N THR A 12 -10.94 -3.58 -0.34
CA THR A 12 -11.89 -4.67 -0.37
C THR A 12 -12.14 -5.13 1.06
N PRO A 13 -13.34 -4.92 1.60
CA PRO A 13 -13.66 -5.45 2.92
C PRO A 13 -13.66 -6.99 2.92
N LEU A 14 -13.07 -7.58 3.95
CA LEU A 14 -13.06 -9.03 4.16
C LEU A 14 -13.86 -9.36 5.41
N GLY A 15 -15.11 -8.92 5.47
CA GLY A 15 -15.94 -9.02 6.66
C GLY A 15 -15.90 -7.73 7.47
N ASP A 16 -16.38 -7.80 8.71
CA ASP A 16 -16.54 -6.61 9.57
C ASP A 16 -15.24 -6.12 10.20
N ALA A 17 -14.22 -6.98 10.24
CA ALA A 17 -13.01 -6.68 11.00
C ALA A 17 -11.73 -6.86 10.19
N ALA A 18 -11.83 -6.95 8.87
CA ALA A 18 -10.67 -7.10 8.02
C ALA A 18 -10.87 -6.40 6.69
N ALA A 19 -9.79 -5.99 6.06
CA ALA A 19 -9.81 -5.36 4.74
C ALA A 19 -8.51 -5.63 4.01
N LEU A 20 -8.64 -5.75 2.69
CA LEU A 20 -7.49 -5.84 1.78
C LEU A 20 -7.35 -4.50 1.08
N VAL A 21 -6.15 -3.94 1.09
CA VAL A 21 -5.85 -2.68 0.41
C VAL A 21 -4.78 -2.94 -0.64
N LEU A 22 -5.11 -2.61 -1.87
CA LEU A 22 -4.18 -2.67 -2.99
C LEU A 22 -3.90 -1.26 -3.47
N GLY A 23 -2.69 -1.02 -3.93
CA GLY A 23 -2.35 0.29 -4.46
C GLY A 23 -1.03 0.29 -5.19
N GLN A 24 -0.67 1.47 -5.67
CA GLN A 24 0.57 1.72 -6.36
C GLN A 24 1.31 2.84 -5.66
N TRP A 25 2.63 2.74 -5.64
CA TRP A 25 3.48 3.79 -5.10
C TRP A 25 4.46 4.25 -6.16
N LYS A 26 4.86 5.52 -6.06
CA LYS A 26 5.84 6.11 -6.94
C LYS A 26 6.69 7.07 -6.14
N LEU A 27 7.99 6.99 -6.34
CA LEU A 27 8.95 7.89 -5.71
C LEU A 27 9.65 8.70 -6.79
N ASP A 28 9.40 10.00 -6.78
CA ASP A 28 9.98 10.96 -7.71
C ASP A 28 11.06 11.80 -7.04
N GLY A 29 11.77 12.58 -7.83
CA GLY A 29 12.82 13.48 -7.30
C GLY A 29 14.16 12.82 -7.17
N LEU A 30 14.30 11.60 -7.64
CA LEU A 30 15.57 10.87 -7.73
C LEU A 30 16.08 10.93 -9.16
N SER A 31 17.35 10.55 -9.37
CA SER A 31 17.91 10.47 -10.71
C SER A 31 17.12 9.53 -11.61
N GLU A 32 16.57 8.47 -11.03
CA GLU A 32 15.68 7.54 -11.72
C GLU A 32 14.40 7.36 -10.89
N PRO A 33 13.22 7.60 -11.48
CA PRO A 33 11.98 7.33 -10.77
C PRO A 33 11.83 5.85 -10.48
N VAL A 34 11.36 5.52 -9.29
CA VAL A 34 11.05 4.13 -8.91
C VAL A 34 9.61 4.04 -8.45
N GLY A 35 9.02 2.89 -8.64
CA GLY A 35 7.66 2.64 -8.23
C GLY A 35 7.34 1.17 -8.16
N GLY A 36 6.15 0.85 -7.74
CA GLY A 36 5.70 -0.53 -7.65
C GLY A 36 4.29 -0.62 -7.13
N ASN A 37 3.95 -1.82 -6.67
CA ASN A 37 2.65 -2.12 -6.11
C ASN A 37 2.80 -2.47 -4.65
N PHE A 38 1.74 -2.25 -3.88
CA PHE A 38 1.71 -2.70 -2.50
C PHE A 38 0.38 -3.36 -2.19
N THR A 39 0.41 -4.27 -1.23
CA THR A 39 -0.76 -4.95 -0.72
C THR A 39 -0.71 -4.91 0.79
N LEU A 40 -1.78 -4.44 1.42
CA LEU A 40 -1.90 -4.42 2.87
C LEU A 40 -3.08 -5.27 3.28
N VAL A 41 -2.91 -6.04 4.34
CA VAL A 41 -4.02 -6.72 5.01
C VAL A 41 -4.20 -6.04 6.36
N LEU A 42 -5.36 -5.45 6.55
CA LEU A 42 -5.73 -4.74 7.76
C LEU A 42 -6.70 -5.57 8.58
N ARG A 43 -6.56 -5.53 9.88
CA ARG A 43 -7.48 -6.17 10.80
C ARG A 43 -7.86 -5.20 11.90
N LYS A 44 -9.13 -5.23 12.28
CA LYS A 44 -9.61 -4.44 13.38
C LYS A 44 -9.48 -5.23 14.68
N ILE A 45 -8.72 -4.70 15.62
CA ILE A 45 -8.46 -5.31 16.92
C ILE A 45 -8.77 -4.24 17.98
N ASP A 46 -9.72 -4.55 18.87
CA ASP A 46 -10.12 -3.64 19.96
C ASP A 46 -10.46 -2.24 19.47
N GLY A 47 -11.21 -2.16 18.35
CA GLY A 47 -11.62 -0.89 17.77
C GLY A 47 -10.56 -0.16 16.97
N ARG A 48 -9.39 -0.75 16.77
CA ARG A 48 -8.30 -0.16 16.00
C ARG A 48 -7.99 -0.98 14.76
N TRP A 49 -7.73 -0.29 13.67
CA TRP A 49 -7.22 -0.92 12.45
C TRP A 49 -5.72 -1.09 12.53
N VAL A 50 -5.26 -2.32 12.33
CA VAL A 50 -3.84 -2.68 12.42
C VAL A 50 -3.42 -3.33 11.11
N ILE A 51 -2.23 -3.00 10.64
CA ILE A 51 -1.64 -3.66 9.47
C ILE A 51 -1.11 -5.02 9.92
N MET A 52 -1.73 -6.10 9.43
CA MET A 52 -1.32 -7.46 9.75
C MET A 52 -0.29 -8.00 8.77
N HIS A 53 -0.30 -7.50 7.55
CA HIS A 53 0.61 -7.95 6.51
C HIS A 53 0.83 -6.81 5.52
N ASP A 54 2.07 -6.63 5.11
CA ASP A 54 2.45 -5.65 4.11
C ASP A 54 3.34 -6.34 3.09
N HIS A 55 2.95 -6.28 1.84
CA HIS A 55 3.77 -6.73 0.73
C HIS A 55 3.95 -5.58 -0.24
N THR A 56 5.19 -5.19 -0.43
CA THR A 56 5.55 -4.11 -1.35
C THR A 56 6.50 -4.66 -2.39
N SER A 57 6.16 -4.49 -3.64
CA SER A 57 7.04 -4.87 -4.74
C SER A 57 7.54 -3.63 -5.45
N ARG A 58 8.71 -3.75 -6.05
CA ARG A 58 9.35 -2.70 -6.81
C ARG A 58 9.39 -3.09 -8.28
N LEU A 59 8.94 -2.18 -9.13
CA LEU A 59 9.06 -2.33 -10.55
C LEU A 59 10.31 -1.56 -11.01
N VAL A 60 11.15 -2.26 -11.74
CA VAL A 60 12.36 -1.67 -12.31
C VAL A 60 12.22 -1.72 -13.84
N GLU A 61 12.33 -0.55 -14.44
CA GLU A 61 12.29 -0.41 -15.89
C GLU A 61 13.69 -0.35 -16.46
#